data_c4fcc9c79a5ea9da456ad951cb359ae7
#
_entry.id   c4fcc9c79a5ea9da456ad951cb359ae7
#
_cell.length_a   1.000
_cell.length_b   1.000
_cell.length_c   1.000
_cell.angle_alpha   90.00
_cell.angle_beta   90.00
_cell.angle_gamma   90.00
#
_symmetry.space_group_name_H-M   'P 1'
#
loop_
_entity.id
_entity.type
_entity.pdbx_description
1 polymer ?
#
loop_
_entity_poly.entity_id
_entity_poly.type
_entity_poly.pdbx_seq_one_letter_code
_entity_poly.pdbx_strand_id
1 'polypeptide(L)'
;AFHEQLEMTVVEHVADTDLLGTFSGEIERTLTAGQSAVAKAKMGLAETGKTLGLASEGTIGADSGIGFLNSDIEILALVDLDRGIEIVERYKSFDITAARIIARPGENLEEFFRQADFPRHRLIARPNKTLNKIAIKGLATEKEVQEALSVCSNESQDGLVLIESDLRAMYSPSRQNVIAQVSKLLAARVLAQCPDCKSPGWGKVDVERGLPCADCQTDSEFAVKREIFGCVSCQHREPGEQLAKFANPSQCQLCNP
;
A
#
# COMPACT_ATOMS: atom_id res chain seq x y z
N ALA A 1 16.31 4.51 4.62
CA ALA A 1 15.73 5.69 5.26
C ALA A 1 15.97 5.69 6.77
N PHE A 2 15.50 4.67 7.53
CA PHE A 2 15.61 4.66 9.00
C PHE A 2 17.05 4.70 9.50
N HIS A 3 17.96 3.93 8.91
CA HIS A 3 19.38 3.96 9.27
C HIS A 3 20.02 5.33 8.94
N GLU A 4 19.73 5.86 7.77
CA GLU A 4 20.36 7.11 7.29
C GLU A 4 19.82 8.36 7.99
N GLN A 5 18.52 8.42 8.29
CA GLN A 5 17.86 9.61 8.82
C GLN A 5 17.69 9.59 10.35
N LEU A 6 17.54 8.40 10.93
CA LEU A 6 17.22 8.22 12.34
C LEU A 6 18.31 7.47 13.12
N GLU A 7 19.39 7.03 12.45
CA GLU A 7 20.45 6.18 13.01
C GLU A 7 19.93 4.90 13.67
N MET A 8 18.76 4.40 13.18
CA MET A 8 18.10 3.21 13.70
C MET A 8 18.42 1.99 12.87
N THR A 9 18.73 0.88 13.54
CA THR A 9 18.84 -0.44 12.89
C THR A 9 17.51 -1.16 12.96
N VAL A 10 16.93 -1.46 11.78
CA VAL A 10 15.70 -2.26 11.69
C VAL A 10 16.09 -3.73 11.72
N VAL A 11 15.51 -4.48 12.65
CA VAL A 11 15.67 -5.93 12.77
C VAL A 11 14.37 -6.60 12.37
N GLU A 12 14.44 -7.53 11.42
CA GLU A 12 13.28 -8.29 10.99
C GLU A 12 12.81 -9.26 12.06
N HIS A 13 11.50 -9.33 12.24
CA HIS A 13 10.84 -10.32 13.08
C HIS A 13 9.65 -10.91 12.32
N VAL A 14 9.54 -12.24 12.33
CA VAL A 14 8.44 -12.97 11.68
C VAL A 14 7.35 -13.23 12.73
N ALA A 15 6.23 -12.53 12.60
CA ALA A 15 5.03 -12.73 13.42
C ALA A 15 3.92 -13.36 12.56
N ASP A 16 3.02 -14.12 13.19
CA ASP A 16 1.83 -14.68 12.52
C ASP A 16 0.78 -13.58 12.29
N THR A 17 1.00 -12.79 11.25
CA THR A 17 0.13 -11.66 10.88
C THR A 17 -1.14 -12.07 10.14
N ASP A 18 -1.31 -13.35 9.79
CA ASP A 18 -2.49 -13.87 9.09
C ASP A 18 -3.75 -13.77 9.97
N LEU A 19 -3.57 -13.76 11.30
CA LEU A 19 -4.64 -13.49 12.27
C LEU A 19 -5.36 -12.13 12.07
N LEU A 20 -4.70 -11.15 11.42
CA LEU A 20 -5.26 -9.81 11.15
C LEU A 20 -5.94 -9.71 9.78
N GLY A 21 -6.07 -10.82 9.08
CA GLY A 21 -6.64 -10.91 7.73
C GLY A 21 -5.59 -11.24 6.68
N THR A 22 -5.93 -12.19 5.80
CA THR A 22 -5.04 -12.66 4.74
C THR A 22 -5.21 -11.85 3.45
N PHE A 23 -4.12 -11.70 2.69
CA PHE A 23 -4.17 -11.10 1.36
C PHE A 23 -5.03 -11.92 0.40
N SER A 24 -5.09 -13.23 0.58
CA SER A 24 -5.89 -14.20 -0.21
C SER A 24 -7.38 -14.24 0.19
N GLY A 25 -7.79 -13.50 1.24
CA GLY A 25 -9.19 -13.42 1.70
C GLY A 25 -9.67 -14.65 2.49
N GLU A 26 -8.77 -15.46 3.02
CA GLU A 26 -9.09 -16.62 3.86
C GLU A 26 -9.61 -16.19 5.23
N ILE A 27 -9.02 -15.10 5.76
CA ILE A 27 -9.45 -14.43 6.98
C ILE A 27 -9.90 -13.02 6.58
N GLU A 28 -11.11 -12.65 6.94
CA GLU A 28 -11.71 -11.35 6.62
C GLU A 28 -10.95 -10.21 7.33
N ARG A 29 -10.66 -9.15 6.59
CA ARG A 29 -10.04 -7.93 7.14
C ARG A 29 -11.11 -7.07 7.79
N THR A 30 -11.07 -6.94 9.10
CA THR A 30 -11.98 -6.07 9.87
C THR A 30 -11.36 -4.70 10.17
N LEU A 31 -10.04 -4.57 10.05
CA LEU A 31 -9.28 -3.35 10.32
C LEU A 31 -9.00 -2.58 9.04
N THR A 32 -8.93 -1.25 9.14
CA THR A 32 -8.35 -0.44 8.07
C THR A 32 -6.87 -0.79 7.88
N ALA A 33 -6.31 -0.51 6.71
CA ALA A 33 -4.90 -0.83 6.44
C ALA A 33 -3.93 -0.15 7.43
N GLY A 34 -4.22 1.08 7.87
CA GLY A 34 -3.44 1.76 8.90
C GLY A 34 -3.53 1.07 10.27
N GLN A 35 -4.73 0.67 10.68
CA GLN A 35 -4.94 -0.09 11.92
C GLN A 35 -4.26 -1.46 11.86
N SER A 36 -4.30 -2.13 10.70
CA SER A 36 -3.60 -3.40 10.50
C SER A 36 -2.09 -3.24 10.63
N ALA A 37 -1.49 -2.18 10.05
CA ALA A 37 -0.07 -1.89 10.20
C ALA A 37 0.32 -1.66 11.66
N VAL A 38 -0.46 -0.88 12.42
CA VAL A 38 -0.24 -0.65 13.85
C VAL A 38 -0.38 -1.96 14.64
N ALA A 39 -1.41 -2.76 14.37
CA ALA A 39 -1.63 -4.03 15.04
C ALA A 39 -0.46 -5.00 14.80
N LYS A 40 0.04 -5.11 13.56
CA LYS A 40 1.22 -5.91 13.22
C LYS A 40 2.47 -5.46 13.98
N ALA A 41 2.72 -4.15 14.06
CA ALA A 41 3.83 -3.61 14.84
C ALA A 41 3.72 -3.99 16.32
N LYS A 42 2.53 -3.87 16.92
CA LYS A 42 2.26 -4.26 18.32
C LYS A 42 2.45 -5.76 18.56
N MET A 43 2.03 -6.61 17.61
CA MET A 43 2.28 -8.07 17.71
C MET A 43 3.78 -8.37 17.78
N GLY A 44 4.58 -7.82 16.88
CA GLY A 44 6.03 -8.01 16.92
C GLY A 44 6.68 -7.47 18.20
N LEU A 45 6.19 -6.37 18.75
CA LEU A 45 6.65 -5.83 20.03
C LEU A 45 6.32 -6.75 21.19
N ALA A 46 5.12 -7.32 21.23
CA ALA A 46 4.71 -8.27 22.27
C ALA A 46 5.57 -9.55 22.28
N GLU A 47 5.95 -10.04 21.08
CA GLU A 47 6.76 -11.25 20.95
C GLU A 47 8.26 -11.00 21.23
N THR A 48 8.76 -9.81 20.91
CA THR A 48 10.20 -9.49 21.03
C THR A 48 10.59 -8.79 22.33
N GLY A 49 9.62 -8.27 23.08
CA GLY A 49 9.86 -7.44 24.28
C GLY A 49 10.51 -6.09 23.97
N LYS A 50 10.56 -5.67 22.70
CA LYS A 50 11.05 -4.34 22.29
C LYS A 50 9.97 -3.29 22.51
N THR A 51 10.38 -2.01 22.57
CA THR A 51 9.46 -0.88 22.78
C THR A 51 9.21 -0.06 21.53
N LEU A 52 10.01 -0.27 20.47
CA LEU A 52 9.88 0.43 19.18
C LEU A 52 9.65 -0.59 18.07
N GLY A 53 8.49 -0.53 17.41
CA GLY A 53 8.07 -1.45 16.36
C GLY A 53 7.70 -0.75 15.06
N LEU A 54 8.00 -1.42 13.94
CA LEU A 54 7.71 -0.97 12.60
C LEU A 54 6.97 -2.08 11.85
N ALA A 55 5.87 -1.73 11.15
CA ALA A 55 5.20 -2.66 10.27
C ALA A 55 4.58 -1.96 9.07
N SER A 56 4.42 -2.70 7.98
CA SER A 56 3.82 -2.21 6.74
C SER A 56 2.54 -2.96 6.36
N GLU A 57 1.70 -2.28 5.60
CA GLU A 57 0.52 -2.84 4.93
C GLU A 57 0.39 -2.23 3.54
N GLY A 58 0.01 -3.05 2.55
CA GLY A 58 -0.13 -2.59 1.17
C GLY A 58 -1.49 -2.96 0.57
N THR A 59 -1.98 -2.10 -0.31
CA THR A 59 -3.17 -2.35 -1.13
C THR A 59 -2.89 -2.01 -2.58
N ILE A 60 -3.02 -3.01 -3.45
CA ILE A 60 -2.79 -2.87 -4.90
C ILE A 60 -4.06 -3.28 -5.62
N GLY A 61 -4.52 -2.44 -6.53
CA GLY A 61 -5.71 -2.72 -7.33
C GLY A 61 -6.18 -1.52 -8.13
N ALA A 62 -7.36 -1.65 -8.74
CA ALA A 62 -7.98 -0.54 -9.47
C ALA A 62 -8.18 0.65 -8.55
N ASP A 63 -7.72 1.81 -9.00
CA ASP A 63 -7.82 3.05 -8.24
C ASP A 63 -9.27 3.51 -8.12
N SER A 64 -9.69 3.85 -6.92
CA SER A 64 -11.07 4.28 -6.65
C SER A 64 -11.47 5.58 -7.34
N GLY A 65 -10.50 6.43 -7.70
CA GLY A 65 -10.75 7.71 -8.39
C GLY A 65 -10.61 7.63 -9.91
N ILE A 66 -9.78 6.69 -10.42
CA ILE A 66 -9.45 6.59 -11.85
C ILE A 66 -9.87 5.24 -12.45
N GLY A 67 -10.47 4.34 -11.71
CA GLY A 67 -11.09 3.08 -12.09
C GLY A 67 -10.36 2.15 -13.09
N PHE A 68 -9.73 2.66 -14.11
CA PHE A 68 -9.02 1.90 -15.16
C PHE A 68 -7.50 1.82 -14.95
N LEU A 69 -6.94 2.52 -13.95
CA LEU A 69 -5.54 2.44 -13.56
C LEU A 69 -5.40 1.69 -12.25
N ASN A 70 -4.39 0.82 -12.16
CA ASN A 70 -3.99 0.25 -10.89
C ASN A 70 -3.18 1.26 -10.08
N SER A 71 -3.41 1.31 -8.79
CA SER A 71 -2.59 2.04 -7.84
C SER A 71 -2.05 1.10 -6.77
N ASP A 72 -0.89 1.46 -6.24
CA ASP A 72 -0.25 0.86 -5.07
C ASP A 72 -0.28 1.88 -3.94
N ILE A 73 -0.92 1.52 -2.84
CA ILE A 73 -0.97 2.32 -1.62
C ILE A 73 -0.23 1.54 -0.54
N GLU A 74 0.94 2.04 -0.17
CA GLU A 74 1.73 1.48 0.92
C GLU A 74 1.58 2.34 2.18
N ILE A 75 1.38 1.66 3.29
CA ILE A 75 1.22 2.25 4.62
C ILE A 75 2.32 1.69 5.51
N LEU A 76 2.96 2.55 6.26
CA LEU A 76 3.97 2.20 7.22
C LEU A 76 3.63 2.81 8.57
N ALA A 77 3.65 1.98 9.62
CA ALA A 77 3.37 2.39 10.98
C ALA A 77 4.60 2.19 11.88
N LEU A 78 4.90 3.20 12.68
CA LEU A 78 5.86 3.12 13.78
C LEU A 78 5.08 3.23 15.10
N VAL A 79 5.30 2.29 16.00
CA VAL A 79 4.74 2.27 17.35
C VAL A 79 5.85 2.42 18.35
N ASP A 80 5.74 3.40 19.24
CA ASP A 80 6.65 3.67 20.36
C ASP A 80 5.86 3.47 21.66
N LEU A 81 6.11 2.34 22.34
CA LEU A 81 5.43 1.99 23.60
C LEU A 81 5.90 2.85 24.77
N ASP A 82 7.16 3.32 24.76
CA ASP A 82 7.71 4.15 25.85
C ASP A 82 7.05 5.53 25.85
N ARG A 83 6.74 6.07 24.68
CA ARG A 83 6.03 7.35 24.52
C ARG A 83 4.53 7.23 24.39
N GLY A 84 4.02 6.00 24.15
CA GLY A 84 2.59 5.76 23.92
C GLY A 84 2.08 6.40 22.62
N ILE A 85 2.91 6.48 21.57
CA ILE A 85 2.55 7.10 20.31
C ILE A 85 2.59 6.13 19.14
N GLU A 86 1.74 6.43 18.14
CA GLU A 86 1.64 5.70 16.88
C GLU A 86 1.76 6.71 15.74
N ILE A 87 2.73 6.51 14.85
CA ILE A 87 2.96 7.37 13.70
C ILE A 87 2.69 6.54 12.46
N VAL A 88 1.74 6.96 11.63
CA VAL A 88 1.34 6.23 10.41
C VAL A 88 1.49 7.15 9.21
N GLU A 89 2.25 6.70 8.21
CA GLU A 89 2.37 7.36 6.92
C GLU A 89 1.86 6.46 5.80
N ARG A 90 1.44 7.10 4.72
CA ARG A 90 0.99 6.42 3.51
C ARG A 90 1.55 7.11 2.27
N TYR A 91 1.83 6.31 1.26
CA TYR A 91 2.21 6.81 -0.06
C TYR A 91 1.43 6.03 -1.12
N LYS A 92 0.91 6.75 -2.11
CA LYS A 92 0.19 6.20 -3.25
C LYS A 92 0.99 6.42 -4.52
N SER A 93 1.12 5.38 -5.32
CA SER A 93 1.78 5.42 -6.63
C SER A 93 0.90 4.76 -7.69
N PHE A 94 1.02 5.23 -8.92
CA PHE A 94 0.50 4.57 -10.12
C PHE A 94 1.61 3.81 -10.87
N ASP A 95 2.85 3.95 -10.43
CA ASP A 95 4.00 3.23 -10.98
C ASP A 95 4.10 1.85 -10.33
N ILE A 96 3.21 0.97 -10.73
CA ILE A 96 3.13 -0.42 -10.26
C ILE A 96 3.01 -1.38 -11.44
N THR A 97 3.85 -2.41 -11.46
CA THR A 97 3.76 -3.51 -12.40
C THR A 97 2.80 -4.56 -11.85
N ALA A 98 1.58 -4.61 -12.40
CA ALA A 98 0.53 -5.54 -12.02
C ALA A 98 -0.15 -6.10 -13.29
N ALA A 99 0.50 -7.04 -13.94
CA ALA A 99 0.04 -7.70 -15.15
C ALA A 99 -0.65 -9.04 -14.83
N ARG A 100 -1.61 -9.43 -15.67
CA ARG A 100 -2.25 -10.75 -15.60
C ARG A 100 -2.69 -11.22 -16.97
N ILE A 101 -2.69 -12.54 -17.18
CA ILE A 101 -3.15 -13.20 -18.39
C ILE A 101 -3.78 -14.55 -18.05
N ILE A 102 -4.72 -15.00 -18.86
CA ILE A 102 -5.22 -16.37 -18.84
C ILE A 102 -4.56 -17.09 -20.02
N ALA A 103 -3.85 -18.19 -19.75
CA ALA A 103 -3.04 -18.90 -20.72
C ALA A 103 -3.24 -20.42 -20.66
N ARG A 104 -2.71 -21.13 -21.67
CA ARG A 104 -2.65 -22.59 -21.76
C ARG A 104 -1.21 -23.09 -21.74
N PRO A 105 -0.95 -24.35 -21.37
CA PRO A 105 0.37 -24.95 -21.53
C PRO A 105 0.84 -24.86 -22.98
N GLY A 106 2.12 -24.45 -23.18
CA GLY A 106 2.73 -24.30 -24.51
C GLY A 106 2.41 -22.99 -25.24
N GLU A 107 1.63 -22.09 -24.64
CA GLU A 107 1.36 -20.77 -25.22
C GLU A 107 2.61 -19.88 -25.16
N ASN A 108 2.80 -19.04 -26.19
CA ASN A 108 3.87 -18.04 -26.20
C ASN A 108 3.47 -16.86 -25.28
N LEU A 109 4.30 -16.61 -24.27
CA LEU A 109 4.08 -15.58 -23.25
C LEU A 109 5.08 -14.42 -23.33
N GLU A 110 5.89 -14.30 -24.39
CA GLU A 110 6.92 -13.27 -24.48
C GLU A 110 6.39 -11.84 -24.28
N GLU A 111 5.24 -11.53 -24.89
CA GLU A 111 4.60 -10.23 -24.75
C GLU A 111 4.14 -9.99 -23.31
N PHE A 112 3.55 -10.99 -22.68
CA PHE A 112 3.14 -10.93 -21.27
C PHE A 112 4.35 -10.77 -20.35
N PHE A 113 5.44 -11.50 -20.58
CA PHE A 113 6.68 -11.38 -19.80
C PHE A 113 7.25 -9.97 -19.86
N ARG A 114 7.21 -9.35 -21.03
CA ARG A 114 7.64 -7.95 -21.19
C ARG A 114 6.74 -6.98 -20.41
N GLN A 115 5.42 -7.14 -20.47
CA GLN A 115 4.46 -6.32 -19.73
C GLN A 115 4.57 -6.51 -18.22
N ALA A 116 4.83 -7.73 -17.77
CA ALA A 116 5.03 -8.08 -16.37
C ALA A 116 6.43 -7.74 -15.84
N ASP A 117 7.34 -7.21 -16.68
CA ASP A 117 8.76 -7.00 -16.33
C ASP A 117 9.41 -8.28 -15.73
N PHE A 118 9.02 -9.44 -16.28
CA PHE A 118 9.56 -10.74 -15.87
C PHE A 118 10.96 -10.95 -16.48
N PRO A 119 11.93 -11.51 -15.77
CA PRO A 119 11.84 -12.14 -14.44
C PRO A 119 12.13 -11.22 -13.25
N ARG A 120 12.30 -9.89 -13.44
CA ARG A 120 12.57 -8.96 -12.34
C ARG A 120 11.41 -8.96 -11.34
N HIS A 121 10.18 -8.89 -11.83
CA HIS A 121 8.97 -9.22 -11.08
C HIS A 121 8.71 -10.71 -11.21
N ARG A 122 8.42 -11.38 -10.11
CA ARG A 122 8.04 -12.80 -10.11
C ARG A 122 6.57 -12.94 -10.48
N LEU A 123 6.20 -14.19 -10.80
CA LEU A 123 4.84 -14.51 -11.19
C LEU A 123 4.21 -15.54 -10.24
N ILE A 124 2.89 -15.56 -10.28
CA ILE A 124 2.05 -16.57 -9.63
C ILE A 124 1.22 -17.22 -10.73
N ALA A 125 1.09 -18.56 -10.70
CA ALA A 125 0.18 -19.30 -11.53
C ALA A 125 -0.86 -20.01 -10.65
N ARG A 126 -2.13 -19.99 -11.09
CA ARG A 126 -3.23 -20.71 -10.43
C ARG A 126 -4.25 -21.19 -11.47
N PRO A 127 -4.97 -22.30 -11.21
CA PRO A 127 -6.08 -22.72 -12.06
C PRO A 127 -7.08 -21.57 -12.26
N ASN A 128 -7.54 -21.36 -13.50
CA ASN A 128 -8.48 -20.28 -13.79
C ASN A 128 -9.85 -20.52 -13.15
N LYS A 129 -10.34 -21.77 -13.21
CA LYS A 129 -11.59 -22.20 -12.58
C LYS A 129 -11.36 -23.43 -11.72
N THR A 130 -11.40 -23.23 -10.42
CA THR A 130 -11.23 -24.34 -9.46
C THR A 130 -11.93 -24.02 -8.15
N LEU A 131 -12.33 -25.08 -7.42
CA LEU A 131 -12.77 -24.98 -6.03
C LEU A 131 -11.61 -25.07 -5.04
N ASN A 132 -10.43 -25.48 -5.52
CA ASN A 132 -9.23 -25.64 -4.70
C ASN A 132 -8.41 -24.36 -4.69
N LYS A 133 -7.84 -24.00 -3.54
CA LYS A 133 -6.97 -22.83 -3.39
C LYS A 133 -5.51 -23.17 -3.73
N ILE A 134 -5.26 -23.64 -4.96
CA ILE A 134 -3.93 -23.98 -5.45
C ILE A 134 -3.32 -22.74 -6.10
N ALA A 135 -2.10 -22.36 -5.70
CA ALA A 135 -1.31 -21.31 -6.32
C ALA A 135 0.18 -21.64 -6.24
N ILE A 136 0.88 -21.61 -7.36
CA ILE A 136 2.34 -21.75 -7.45
C ILE A 136 2.90 -20.35 -7.53
N LYS A 137 3.65 -19.94 -6.50
CA LYS A 137 4.08 -18.56 -6.28
C LYS A 137 5.59 -18.40 -6.44
N GLY A 138 6.04 -17.19 -6.80
CA GLY A 138 7.45 -16.84 -6.85
C GLY A 138 8.18 -17.37 -8.08
N LEU A 139 7.45 -17.67 -9.16
CA LEU A 139 8.00 -18.14 -10.41
C LEU A 139 9.05 -17.16 -10.96
N ALA A 140 10.23 -17.68 -11.26
CA ALA A 140 11.43 -16.90 -11.53
C ALA A 140 12.01 -17.12 -12.92
N THR A 141 11.64 -18.22 -13.57
CA THR A 141 12.12 -18.62 -14.89
C THR A 141 10.99 -19.04 -15.79
N GLU A 142 11.15 -18.91 -17.10
CA GLU A 142 10.17 -19.36 -18.09
C GLU A 142 9.87 -20.86 -17.94
N LYS A 143 10.89 -21.66 -17.62
CA LYS A 143 10.73 -23.08 -17.35
C LYS A 143 9.75 -23.33 -16.20
N GLU A 144 9.94 -22.65 -15.07
CA GLU A 144 9.03 -22.75 -13.93
C GLU A 144 7.61 -22.31 -14.29
N VAL A 145 7.44 -21.28 -15.12
CA VAL A 145 6.13 -20.85 -15.61
C VAL A 145 5.47 -21.94 -16.46
N GLN A 146 6.19 -22.59 -17.39
CA GLN A 146 5.64 -23.68 -18.21
C GLN A 146 5.31 -24.92 -17.39
N GLU A 147 6.11 -25.26 -16.38
CA GLU A 147 5.82 -26.33 -15.44
C GLU A 147 4.56 -25.99 -14.61
N ALA A 148 4.44 -24.77 -14.12
CA ALA A 148 3.28 -24.30 -13.37
C ALA A 148 2.00 -24.28 -14.23
N LEU A 149 2.10 -23.88 -15.51
CA LEU A 149 1.00 -23.97 -16.48
C LEU A 149 0.49 -25.41 -16.60
N SER A 150 1.41 -26.37 -16.74
CA SER A 150 1.05 -27.79 -16.87
C SER A 150 0.36 -28.33 -15.62
N VAL A 151 0.87 -27.98 -14.43
CA VAL A 151 0.28 -28.42 -13.16
C VAL A 151 -1.11 -27.77 -12.94
N CYS A 152 -1.20 -26.45 -13.07
CA CYS A 152 -2.42 -25.71 -12.80
C CYS A 152 -3.53 -26.00 -13.83
N SER A 153 -3.19 -26.30 -15.09
CA SER A 153 -4.19 -26.66 -16.11
C SER A 153 -4.91 -27.98 -15.81
N ASN A 154 -4.19 -28.95 -15.22
CA ASN A 154 -4.77 -30.24 -14.82
C ASN A 154 -5.75 -30.08 -13.63
N GLU A 155 -5.56 -29.06 -12.81
CA GLU A 155 -6.42 -28.74 -11.65
C GLU A 155 -7.54 -27.75 -12.01
N SER A 156 -7.56 -27.26 -13.25
CA SER A 156 -8.54 -26.29 -13.72
C SER A 156 -9.70 -26.98 -14.44
N GLN A 157 -10.94 -26.60 -14.11
CA GLN A 157 -12.14 -27.14 -14.75
C GLN A 157 -12.22 -26.82 -16.26
N ASP A 158 -11.59 -25.73 -16.70
CA ASP A 158 -11.56 -25.28 -18.10
C ASP A 158 -10.20 -25.48 -18.78
N GLY A 159 -9.25 -26.12 -18.09
CA GLY A 159 -7.88 -26.34 -18.59
C GLY A 159 -7.05 -25.05 -18.77
N LEU A 160 -7.56 -23.91 -18.27
CA LEU A 160 -6.90 -22.62 -18.35
C LEU A 160 -6.20 -22.27 -17.02
N VAL A 161 -5.18 -21.45 -17.12
CA VAL A 161 -4.37 -20.99 -15.97
C VAL A 161 -4.33 -19.47 -15.95
N LEU A 162 -4.63 -18.88 -14.80
CA LEU A 162 -4.38 -17.46 -14.56
C LEU A 162 -2.93 -17.29 -14.10
N ILE A 163 -2.17 -16.50 -14.85
CA ILE A 163 -0.83 -16.05 -14.49
C ILE A 163 -0.90 -14.57 -14.15
N GLU A 164 -0.31 -14.19 -13.05
CA GLU A 164 -0.32 -12.79 -12.59
C GLU A 164 1.00 -12.41 -11.92
N SER A 165 1.29 -11.11 -11.86
CA SER A 165 2.45 -10.58 -11.10
C SER A 165 2.37 -11.00 -9.64
N ASP A 166 3.50 -11.47 -9.08
CA ASP A 166 3.62 -11.73 -7.65
C ASP A 166 3.82 -10.41 -6.91
N LEU A 167 2.71 -9.89 -6.40
CA LEU A 167 2.68 -8.59 -5.73
C LEU A 167 3.18 -8.63 -4.28
N ARG A 168 3.76 -9.73 -3.80
CA ARG A 168 4.45 -9.75 -2.51
C ARG A 168 5.70 -8.87 -2.57
N ALA A 169 5.94 -8.05 -1.54
CA ALA A 169 7.00 -7.03 -1.55
C ALA A 169 8.37 -7.57 -1.98
N MET A 170 8.73 -8.78 -1.51
CA MET A 170 10.02 -9.43 -1.83
C MET A 170 10.20 -9.79 -3.30
N TYR A 171 9.13 -9.84 -4.10
CA TYR A 171 9.12 -10.26 -5.49
C TYR A 171 8.65 -9.19 -6.48
N SER A 172 8.36 -7.99 -5.98
CA SER A 172 7.84 -6.86 -6.76
C SER A 172 8.72 -5.61 -6.58
N PRO A 173 9.72 -5.40 -7.46
CA PRO A 173 10.59 -4.21 -7.41
C PRO A 173 9.83 -2.89 -7.46
N SER A 174 8.76 -2.79 -8.25
CA SER A 174 7.92 -1.58 -8.28
C SER A 174 7.32 -1.28 -6.90
N ARG A 175 6.79 -2.30 -6.22
CA ARG A 175 6.28 -2.17 -4.86
C ARG A 175 7.36 -1.80 -3.84
N GLN A 176 8.57 -2.38 -3.96
CA GLN A 176 9.71 -2.02 -3.12
C GLN A 176 10.06 -0.53 -3.22
N ASN A 177 9.96 0.05 -4.43
CA ASN A 177 10.16 1.49 -4.62
C ASN A 177 9.12 2.32 -3.87
N VAL A 178 7.85 1.92 -3.90
CA VAL A 178 6.76 2.59 -3.17
C VAL A 178 6.97 2.48 -1.66
N ILE A 179 7.34 1.30 -1.16
CA ILE A 179 7.72 1.08 0.25
C ILE A 179 8.90 1.98 0.66
N ALA A 180 9.89 2.13 -0.21
CA ALA A 180 11.02 3.03 0.07
C ALA A 180 10.59 4.50 0.18
N GLN A 181 9.61 4.95 -0.61
CA GLN A 181 9.08 6.31 -0.51
C GLN A 181 8.31 6.53 0.80
N VAL A 182 7.39 5.63 1.16
CA VAL A 182 6.66 5.77 2.43
C VAL A 182 7.61 5.68 3.63
N SER A 183 8.70 4.89 3.54
CA SER A 183 9.73 4.83 4.57
C SER A 183 10.45 6.15 4.79
N LYS A 184 10.73 6.90 3.71
CA LYS A 184 11.31 8.25 3.80
C LYS A 184 10.34 9.25 4.44
N LEU A 185 9.05 9.18 4.06
CA LEU A 185 8.03 10.04 4.65
C LEU A 185 7.86 9.78 6.15
N LEU A 186 7.79 8.51 6.55
CA LEU A 186 7.67 8.15 7.95
C LEU A 186 8.90 8.59 8.76
N ALA A 187 10.12 8.38 8.25
CA ALA A 187 11.34 8.82 8.91
C ALA A 187 11.38 10.34 9.08
N ALA A 188 11.00 11.10 8.05
CA ALA A 188 10.89 12.56 8.14
C ALA A 188 9.85 12.99 9.18
N ARG A 189 8.70 12.31 9.25
CA ARG A 189 7.66 12.61 10.23
C ARG A 189 8.08 12.28 11.67
N VAL A 190 8.86 11.22 11.88
CA VAL A 190 9.44 10.90 13.20
C VAL A 190 10.37 12.02 13.70
N LEU A 191 11.11 12.66 12.79
CA LEU A 191 11.98 13.81 13.13
C LEU A 191 11.21 15.11 13.40
N ALA A 192 10.00 15.24 12.84
CA ALA A 192 9.19 16.44 13.00
C ALA A 192 8.59 16.49 14.40
N GLN A 193 8.92 17.57 15.14
CA GLN A 193 8.44 17.78 16.50
C GLN A 193 7.18 18.63 16.53
N CYS A 194 6.25 18.27 17.39
CA CYS A 194 5.07 19.10 17.67
C CYS A 194 5.51 20.49 18.17
N PRO A 195 4.98 21.60 17.62
CA PRO A 195 5.33 22.94 18.06
C PRO A 195 4.95 23.21 19.51
N ASP A 196 3.95 22.51 20.05
CA ASP A 196 3.49 22.66 21.42
C ASP A 196 4.23 21.72 22.39
N CYS A 197 3.99 20.39 22.33
CA CYS A 197 4.53 19.44 23.32
C CYS A 197 5.92 18.87 22.98
N LYS A 198 6.50 19.20 21.83
CA LYS A 198 7.80 18.73 21.33
C LYS A 198 7.89 17.23 21.09
N SER A 199 6.78 16.51 21.19
CA SER A 199 6.73 15.08 20.85
C SER A 199 7.02 14.85 19.37
N PRO A 200 7.72 13.76 18.96
CA PRO A 200 7.92 13.41 17.56
C PRO A 200 6.58 13.03 16.90
N GLY A 201 6.57 13.06 15.57
CA GLY A 201 5.41 12.62 14.77
C GLY A 201 4.46 13.73 14.34
N TRP A 202 4.88 15.01 14.45
CA TRP A 202 4.13 16.11 13.86
C TRP A 202 4.00 15.93 12.35
N GLY A 203 2.80 16.05 11.82
CA GLY A 203 2.57 15.91 10.39
C GLY A 203 1.11 16.05 10.01
N LYS A 204 0.82 15.82 8.73
CA LYS A 204 -0.52 15.89 8.19
C LYS A 204 -1.41 14.81 8.82
N VAL A 205 -2.55 15.23 9.35
CA VAL A 205 -3.55 14.35 9.97
C VAL A 205 -4.90 14.41 9.28
N ASP A 206 -5.20 15.52 8.57
CA ASP A 206 -6.50 15.75 7.94
C ASP A 206 -6.37 16.75 6.78
N VAL A 207 -7.50 17.06 6.13
CA VAL A 207 -7.62 18.13 5.14
C VAL A 207 -8.89 18.95 5.41
N GLU A 208 -8.80 20.26 5.24
CA GLU A 208 -9.96 21.14 5.13
C GLU A 208 -10.36 21.24 3.67
N ARG A 209 -11.65 21.03 3.38
CA ARG A 209 -12.23 21.18 2.03
C ARG A 209 -13.02 22.48 1.95
N GLY A 210 -13.56 22.80 0.77
CA GLY A 210 -14.43 23.96 0.61
C GLY A 210 -13.72 25.14 -0.07
N LEU A 211 -12.94 24.88 -1.15
CA LEU A 211 -12.52 25.95 -2.05
C LEU A 211 -13.73 26.42 -2.88
N PRO A 212 -13.96 27.74 -3.04
CA PRO A 212 -14.97 28.24 -3.94
C PRO A 212 -14.65 27.83 -5.39
N CYS A 213 -15.63 27.36 -6.11
CA CYS A 213 -15.49 27.01 -7.53
C CYS A 213 -15.11 28.25 -8.35
N ALA A 214 -14.21 28.10 -9.31
CA ALA A 214 -13.78 29.20 -10.17
C ALA A 214 -14.92 29.78 -11.02
N ASP A 215 -15.94 28.97 -11.39
CA ASP A 215 -17.04 29.38 -12.23
C ASP A 215 -18.26 29.87 -11.44
N CYS A 216 -18.79 29.02 -10.52
CA CYS A 216 -20.07 29.32 -9.84
C CYS A 216 -19.90 29.85 -8.41
N GLN A 217 -18.68 29.94 -7.90
CA GLN A 217 -18.33 30.43 -6.54
C GLN A 217 -18.90 29.59 -5.39
N THR A 218 -19.57 28.48 -5.66
CA THR A 218 -20.00 27.54 -4.61
C THR A 218 -18.83 26.79 -4.05
N ASP A 219 -18.78 26.58 -2.74
CA ASP A 219 -17.75 25.79 -2.09
C ASP A 219 -17.80 24.34 -2.54
N SER A 220 -16.66 23.84 -3.06
CA SER A 220 -16.54 22.46 -3.53
C SER A 220 -16.35 21.49 -2.37
N GLU A 221 -17.21 20.50 -2.28
CA GLU A 221 -17.08 19.41 -1.28
C GLU A 221 -15.86 18.51 -1.55
N PHE A 222 -15.33 18.51 -2.78
CA PHE A 222 -14.22 17.65 -3.18
C PHE A 222 -12.86 18.34 -3.15
N ALA A 223 -12.82 19.66 -3.39
CA ALA A 223 -11.56 20.39 -3.48
C ALA A 223 -10.94 20.64 -2.09
N VAL A 224 -9.70 20.20 -1.94
CA VAL A 224 -8.91 20.43 -0.71
C VAL A 224 -8.46 21.89 -0.65
N LYS A 225 -8.85 22.59 0.39
CA LYS A 225 -8.48 23.97 0.67
C LYS A 225 -7.12 24.07 1.30
N ARG A 226 -6.84 23.25 2.31
CA ARG A 226 -5.57 23.17 3.02
C ARG A 226 -5.38 21.82 3.71
N GLU A 227 -4.16 21.52 4.04
CA GLU A 227 -3.82 20.41 4.93
C GLU A 227 -3.96 20.83 6.38
N ILE A 228 -4.33 19.88 7.24
CA ILE A 228 -4.34 20.08 8.70
C ILE A 228 -3.20 19.23 9.27
N PHE A 229 -2.30 19.90 9.96
CA PHE A 229 -1.22 19.26 10.68
C PHE A 229 -1.64 18.98 12.12
N GLY A 230 -1.15 17.89 12.71
CA GLY A 230 -1.51 17.51 14.06
C GLY A 230 -0.44 16.69 14.76
N CYS A 231 -0.51 16.71 16.07
CA CYS A 231 0.34 15.92 16.96
C CYS A 231 -0.24 14.54 17.21
N VAL A 232 0.61 13.51 17.26
CA VAL A 232 0.21 12.14 17.62
C VAL A 232 0.12 11.90 19.11
N SER A 233 0.65 12.81 19.93
CA SER A 233 0.72 12.70 21.39
C SER A 233 -0.27 13.64 22.11
N CYS A 234 -0.34 14.92 21.72
CA CYS A 234 -1.31 15.87 22.24
C CYS A 234 -2.35 16.21 21.17
N GLN A 235 -3.38 16.95 21.54
CA GLN A 235 -4.46 17.29 20.59
C GLN A 235 -4.15 18.57 19.77
N HIS A 236 -2.93 19.07 19.81
CA HIS A 236 -2.54 20.28 19.07
C HIS A 236 -2.69 20.06 17.56
N ARG A 237 -3.36 21.02 16.90
CA ARG A 237 -3.58 21.00 15.44
C ARG A 237 -3.38 22.41 14.89
N GLU A 238 -2.80 22.51 13.72
CA GLU A 238 -2.63 23.75 12.97
C GLU A 238 -3.06 23.59 11.53
N PRO A 239 -3.76 24.57 10.95
CA PRO A 239 -4.03 24.59 9.52
C PRO A 239 -2.75 24.95 8.76
N GLY A 240 -2.46 24.26 7.69
CA GLY A 240 -1.43 24.61 6.74
C GLY A 240 -1.84 25.76 5.83
N GLU A 241 -0.96 26.12 4.92
CA GLU A 241 -1.24 27.13 3.91
C GLU A 241 -2.38 26.69 2.96
N GLN A 242 -3.09 27.67 2.43
CA GLN A 242 -4.13 27.41 1.44
C GLN A 242 -3.48 26.97 0.12
N LEU A 243 -3.88 25.78 -0.39
CA LEU A 243 -3.27 25.14 -1.55
C LEU A 243 -3.63 25.82 -2.88
N ALA A 244 -4.83 26.40 -2.97
CA ALA A 244 -5.30 27.10 -4.16
C ALA A 244 -6.33 28.17 -3.80
N LYS A 245 -6.51 29.17 -4.64
CA LYS A 245 -7.50 30.23 -4.43
C LYS A 245 -8.91 29.75 -4.78
N PHE A 246 -9.05 28.94 -5.85
CA PHE A 246 -10.30 28.45 -6.36
C PHE A 246 -10.20 26.94 -6.65
N ALA A 247 -11.32 26.24 -6.58
CA ALA A 247 -11.48 24.88 -7.06
C ALA A 247 -11.64 24.86 -8.57
N ASN A 248 -11.10 23.83 -9.22
CA ASN A 248 -11.41 23.55 -10.63
C ASN A 248 -12.89 23.19 -10.75
N PRO A 249 -13.62 23.71 -11.77
CA PRO A 249 -15.02 23.35 -12.00
C PRO A 249 -15.30 21.85 -12.10
N SER A 250 -14.32 21.05 -12.56
CA SER A 250 -14.41 19.57 -12.56
C SER A 250 -14.50 18.94 -11.16
N GLN A 251 -14.17 19.70 -10.12
CA GLN A 251 -14.28 19.29 -8.71
C GLN A 251 -15.49 19.92 -8.01
N CYS A 252 -16.37 20.56 -8.75
CA CYS A 252 -17.55 21.22 -8.22
C CYS A 252 -18.78 20.35 -8.42
N GLN A 253 -19.51 20.04 -7.37
CA GLN A 253 -20.72 19.23 -7.40
C GLN A 253 -21.88 19.88 -8.17
N LEU A 254 -21.83 21.19 -8.47
CA LEU A 254 -22.84 21.89 -9.27
C LEU A 254 -22.41 22.03 -10.74
N CYS A 255 -21.13 22.26 -11.02
CA CYS A 255 -20.65 22.45 -12.39
C CYS A 255 -20.34 21.10 -13.08
N ASN A 256 -20.05 20.07 -12.29
CA ASN A 256 -19.75 18.70 -12.74
C ASN A 256 -20.38 17.70 -11.75
N PRO A 257 -21.73 17.54 -11.80
CA PRO A 257 -22.49 16.68 -10.90
C PRO A 257 -22.25 15.18 -11.12
#